data_4d5315768b66554a2b02c73128a26456
#
_entry.id   4d5315768b66554a2b02c73128a26456
#
_cell.length_a   1.000
_cell.length_b   1.000
_cell.length_c   1.000
_cell.angle_alpha   90.00
_cell.angle_beta   90.00
_cell.angle_gamma   90.00
#
_symmetry.space_group_name_H-M   'P 1'
#
loop_
_entity.id
_entity.type
_entity.pdbx_description
1 polymer ?
#
loop_
_entity_poly.entity_id
_entity_poly.type
_entity_poly.pdbx_seq_one_letter_code
_entity_poly.pdbx_strand_id
1 'polypeptide(L)'
;MIGSLFAGHLARVCDVSVLTRRREHAEALNRDGLRVSGKNDRHARVTATVDPAELPPFDVAIVATKASGLEAAAEALEGRFPEATVMTVLNGIGAEEVVRRHGDWPIVSAVTFMSGMRHSDTHVEYILDTETWLGPYEDTPFETARDIADTIVESGLKAEALPDLRPAQWSKLIFNAAVNPVAALTGLSHDFHFAEEGGPTDLGRLVHGLVDEGKAVAAAAGIELHDDPWEMNVLATRRGSAHYPSMLEDAKAHRQTEIELITGSLVREAERRDVTAPLHTMLYGLVKAKEASW
;
A
#
# COMPACT_ATOMS: atom_id res chain seq x y z
N MET A 1 -4.91 -8.20 4.18
CA MET A 1 -6.09 -7.72 3.44
C MET A 1 -5.79 -7.58 1.95
N ILE A 2 -4.98 -6.64 1.48
CA ILE A 2 -4.65 -6.49 0.03
C ILE A 2 -4.06 -7.77 -0.55
N GLY A 3 -3.09 -8.38 0.11
CA GLY A 3 -2.54 -9.68 -0.32
C GLY A 3 -3.59 -10.79 -0.45
N SER A 4 -4.62 -10.81 0.42
CA SER A 4 -5.72 -11.77 0.30
C SER A 4 -6.60 -11.49 -0.91
N LEU A 5 -6.83 -10.21 -1.28
CA LEU A 5 -7.56 -9.86 -2.50
C LEU A 5 -6.80 -10.33 -3.75
N PHE A 6 -5.48 -10.06 -3.82
CA PHE A 6 -4.66 -10.61 -4.91
C PHE A 6 -4.69 -12.13 -4.92
N ALA A 7 -4.43 -12.79 -3.80
CA ALA A 7 -4.41 -14.26 -3.72
C ALA A 7 -5.74 -14.88 -4.18
N GLY A 8 -6.87 -14.35 -3.71
CA GLY A 8 -8.19 -14.87 -4.06
C GLY A 8 -8.58 -14.67 -5.54
N HIS A 9 -8.04 -13.64 -6.19
CA HIS A 9 -8.27 -13.41 -7.62
C HIS A 9 -7.29 -14.20 -8.49
N LEU A 10 -5.99 -14.12 -8.18
CA LEU A 10 -4.92 -14.79 -8.93
C LEU A 10 -5.05 -16.31 -8.94
N ALA A 11 -5.58 -16.90 -7.87
CA ALA A 11 -5.84 -18.36 -7.81
C ALA A 11 -6.80 -18.89 -8.90
N ARG A 12 -7.33 -18.04 -9.76
CA ARG A 12 -8.12 -18.45 -10.95
C ARG A 12 -7.27 -18.74 -12.16
N VAL A 13 -6.11 -18.12 -12.24
CA VAL A 13 -5.27 -18.09 -13.45
C VAL A 13 -3.87 -18.66 -13.19
N CYS A 14 -3.47 -18.80 -11.93
CA CYS A 14 -2.19 -19.38 -11.54
C CYS A 14 -2.26 -20.08 -10.19
N ASP A 15 -1.24 -20.88 -9.88
CA ASP A 15 -1.05 -21.48 -8.55
C ASP A 15 -0.62 -20.38 -7.55
N VAL A 16 -1.29 -20.33 -6.39
CA VAL A 16 -1.02 -19.35 -5.37
C VAL A 16 -0.61 -20.00 -4.05
N SER A 17 0.59 -19.65 -3.60
CA SER A 17 1.10 -19.98 -2.26
C SER A 17 1.10 -18.74 -1.38
N VAL A 18 0.67 -18.87 -0.13
CA VAL A 18 0.56 -17.76 0.83
C VAL A 18 1.50 -18.00 2.01
N LEU A 19 2.52 -17.16 2.14
CA LEU A 19 3.36 -17.14 3.34
C LEU A 19 2.70 -16.28 4.42
N THR A 20 2.43 -16.87 5.58
CA THR A 20 1.81 -16.18 6.72
C THR A 20 2.72 -16.23 7.95
N ARG A 21 2.49 -15.32 8.90
CA ARG A 21 3.23 -15.31 10.18
C ARG A 21 2.64 -16.24 11.25
N ARG A 22 1.37 -16.63 11.10
CA ARG A 22 0.64 -17.42 12.11
C ARG A 22 0.27 -18.77 11.54
N ARG A 23 0.62 -19.81 12.27
CA ARG A 23 0.33 -21.21 11.89
C ARG A 23 -1.17 -21.45 11.74
N GLU A 24 -1.98 -20.94 12.65
CA GLU A 24 -3.44 -21.10 12.62
C GLU A 24 -4.05 -20.47 11.36
N HIS A 25 -3.46 -19.37 10.87
CA HIS A 25 -3.89 -18.74 9.61
C HIS A 25 -3.54 -19.63 8.42
N ALA A 26 -2.33 -20.20 8.35
CA ALA A 26 -1.95 -21.12 7.29
C ALA A 26 -2.85 -22.38 7.29
N GLU A 27 -3.06 -22.98 8.45
CA GLU A 27 -3.94 -24.15 8.61
C GLU A 27 -5.38 -23.86 8.19
N ALA A 28 -5.92 -22.70 8.56
CA ALA A 28 -7.26 -22.28 8.15
C ALA A 28 -7.36 -22.11 6.63
N LEU A 29 -6.40 -21.44 5.98
CA LEU A 29 -6.37 -21.28 4.52
C LEU A 29 -6.27 -22.62 3.79
N ASN A 30 -5.42 -23.54 4.28
CA ASN A 30 -5.27 -24.88 3.68
C ASN A 30 -6.56 -25.73 3.81
N ARG A 31 -7.25 -25.61 4.94
CA ARG A 31 -8.47 -26.37 5.21
C ARG A 31 -9.68 -25.78 4.48
N ASP A 32 -9.90 -24.48 4.63
CA ASP A 32 -11.13 -23.81 4.24
C ASP A 32 -11.01 -23.04 2.92
N GLY A 33 -9.78 -22.80 2.42
CA GLY A 33 -9.52 -21.90 1.29
C GLY A 33 -9.68 -20.44 1.67
N LEU A 34 -9.76 -19.58 0.65
CA LEU A 34 -9.90 -18.12 0.82
C LEU A 34 -11.19 -17.64 0.15
N ARG A 35 -12.10 -17.07 0.92
CA ARG A 35 -13.31 -16.42 0.43
C ARG A 35 -13.08 -14.94 0.19
N VAL A 36 -13.48 -14.47 -0.99
CA VAL A 36 -13.61 -13.05 -1.35
C VAL A 36 -15.08 -12.74 -1.59
N SER A 37 -15.67 -11.81 -0.83
CA SER A 37 -17.05 -11.34 -1.02
C SER A 37 -17.08 -9.85 -1.40
N GLY A 38 -18.25 -9.26 -1.53
CA GLY A 38 -18.42 -7.84 -1.85
C GLY A 38 -18.53 -7.59 -3.35
N LYS A 39 -17.58 -6.85 -3.95
CA LYS A 39 -17.58 -6.60 -5.42
C LYS A 39 -17.54 -7.88 -6.25
N ASN A 40 -16.98 -8.94 -5.69
CA ASN A 40 -16.98 -10.29 -6.25
C ASN A 40 -17.33 -11.27 -5.14
N ASP A 41 -17.93 -12.42 -5.48
CA ASP A 41 -18.11 -13.54 -4.56
C ASP A 41 -17.35 -14.75 -5.12
N ARG A 42 -16.26 -15.11 -4.44
CA ARG A 42 -15.32 -16.13 -4.89
C ARG A 42 -14.85 -16.98 -3.73
N HIS A 43 -14.58 -18.24 -4.02
CA HIS A 43 -13.89 -19.13 -3.10
C HIS A 43 -12.69 -19.74 -3.81
N ALA A 44 -11.49 -19.37 -3.38
CA ALA A 44 -10.24 -19.78 -3.98
C ALA A 44 -9.54 -20.84 -3.14
N ARG A 45 -8.94 -21.83 -3.80
CA ARG A 45 -7.99 -22.76 -3.18
C ARG A 45 -6.61 -22.14 -3.25
N VAL A 46 -5.94 -22.05 -2.12
CA VAL A 46 -4.56 -21.58 -1.98
C VAL A 46 -3.79 -22.56 -1.10
N THR A 47 -2.49 -22.64 -1.29
CA THR A 47 -1.59 -23.35 -0.37
C THR A 47 -1.00 -22.30 0.59
N ALA A 48 -0.89 -22.60 1.87
CA ALA A 48 -0.37 -21.66 2.85
C ALA A 48 0.62 -22.33 3.80
N THR A 49 1.70 -21.61 4.12
CA THR A 49 2.71 -22.05 5.07
C THR A 49 3.22 -20.89 5.92
N VAL A 50 3.91 -21.19 7.01
CA VAL A 50 4.69 -20.24 7.82
C VAL A 50 6.19 -20.37 7.59
N ASP A 51 6.63 -21.42 6.88
CA ASP A 51 8.03 -21.70 6.60
C ASP A 51 8.34 -21.37 5.13
N PRO A 52 9.21 -20.38 4.85
CA PRO A 52 9.62 -20.07 3.48
C PRO A 52 10.27 -21.25 2.74
N ALA A 53 10.86 -22.22 3.47
CA ALA A 53 11.48 -23.39 2.86
C ALA A 53 10.48 -24.39 2.29
N GLU A 54 9.21 -24.29 2.70
CA GLU A 54 8.11 -25.15 2.18
C GLU A 54 7.43 -24.53 0.94
N LEU A 55 7.80 -23.30 0.54
CA LEU A 55 7.25 -22.70 -0.67
C LEU A 55 7.78 -23.41 -1.91
N PRO A 56 6.91 -23.76 -2.88
CA PRO A 56 7.36 -24.24 -4.18
C PRO A 56 8.12 -23.12 -4.92
N PRO A 57 8.90 -23.44 -5.97
CA PRO A 57 9.37 -22.43 -6.92
C PRO A 57 8.19 -21.60 -7.47
N PHE A 58 8.40 -20.30 -7.67
CA PHE A 58 7.38 -19.39 -8.20
C PHE A 58 8.04 -18.30 -9.07
N ASP A 59 7.26 -17.70 -9.96
CA ASP A 59 7.72 -16.63 -10.86
C ASP A 59 7.63 -15.26 -10.20
N VAL A 60 6.60 -15.02 -9.38
CA VAL A 60 6.35 -13.71 -8.76
C VAL A 60 6.03 -13.84 -7.27
N ALA A 61 6.74 -13.08 -6.45
CA ALA A 61 6.40 -12.86 -5.05
C ALA A 61 5.71 -11.51 -4.86
N ILE A 62 4.47 -11.49 -4.37
CA ILE A 62 3.75 -10.25 -4.05
C ILE A 62 3.92 -9.93 -2.56
N VAL A 63 4.73 -8.92 -2.25
CA VAL A 63 4.92 -8.43 -0.88
C VAL A 63 3.81 -7.43 -0.55
N ALA A 64 2.79 -7.91 0.17
CA ALA A 64 1.61 -7.15 0.58
C ALA A 64 1.47 -7.09 2.11
N THR A 65 2.58 -6.96 2.80
CA THR A 65 2.64 -6.82 4.26
C THR A 65 2.35 -5.38 4.70
N LYS A 66 2.22 -5.14 5.99
CA LYS A 66 2.41 -3.80 6.55
C LYS A 66 3.90 -3.45 6.55
N ALA A 67 4.24 -2.17 6.65
CA ALA A 67 5.63 -1.70 6.72
C ALA A 67 6.47 -2.45 7.76
N SER A 68 5.90 -2.73 8.94
CA SER A 68 6.54 -3.48 10.02
C SER A 68 6.85 -4.95 9.71
N GLY A 69 6.31 -5.49 8.64
CA GLY A 69 6.57 -6.86 8.19
C GLY A 69 7.39 -6.96 6.91
N LEU A 70 7.81 -5.82 6.36
CA LEU A 70 8.49 -5.76 5.07
C LEU A 70 9.88 -6.40 5.13
N GLU A 71 10.69 -6.04 6.12
CA GLU A 71 12.04 -6.60 6.31
C GLU A 71 11.99 -8.13 6.42
N ALA A 72 11.15 -8.65 7.32
CA ALA A 72 10.99 -10.10 7.50
C ALA A 72 10.44 -10.81 6.24
N ALA A 73 9.65 -10.13 5.41
CA ALA A 73 9.20 -10.69 4.15
C ALA A 73 10.33 -10.76 3.12
N ALA A 74 11.21 -9.76 3.06
CA ALA A 74 12.37 -9.76 2.19
C ALA A 74 13.41 -10.81 2.63
N GLU A 75 13.71 -10.91 3.94
CA GLU A 75 14.56 -11.95 4.52
C GLU A 75 14.06 -13.37 4.21
N ALA A 76 12.74 -13.58 4.20
CA ALA A 76 12.15 -14.87 3.89
C ALA A 76 12.44 -15.34 2.44
N LEU A 77 12.69 -14.41 1.53
CA LEU A 77 13.02 -14.68 0.13
C LEU A 77 14.53 -14.81 -0.10
N GLU A 78 15.35 -14.25 0.79
CA GLU A 78 16.80 -14.15 0.63
C GLU A 78 17.46 -15.51 0.39
N GLY A 79 18.24 -15.60 -0.69
CA GLY A 79 19.00 -16.80 -1.06
C GLY A 79 18.18 -18.02 -1.51
N ARG A 80 16.83 -17.90 -1.61
CA ARG A 80 15.96 -19.06 -1.92
C ARG A 80 15.38 -19.04 -3.33
N PHE A 81 15.04 -17.86 -3.84
CA PHE A 81 14.28 -17.72 -5.11
C PHE A 81 14.95 -16.71 -6.03
N PRO A 82 16.17 -17.00 -6.55
CA PRO A 82 16.96 -16.04 -7.33
C PRO A 82 16.33 -15.66 -8.67
N GLU A 83 15.48 -16.53 -9.23
CA GLU A 83 14.83 -16.30 -10.53
C GLU A 83 13.47 -15.58 -10.42
N ALA A 84 12.99 -15.34 -9.20
CA ALA A 84 11.68 -14.74 -9.01
C ALA A 84 11.72 -13.22 -9.23
N THR A 85 10.61 -12.66 -9.68
CA THR A 85 10.34 -11.22 -9.60
C THR A 85 9.66 -10.89 -8.27
N VAL A 86 10.06 -9.81 -7.62
CA VAL A 86 9.41 -9.34 -6.40
C VAL A 86 8.56 -8.11 -6.70
N MET A 87 7.25 -8.21 -6.49
CA MET A 87 6.32 -7.10 -6.58
C MET A 87 6.01 -6.55 -5.19
N THR A 88 6.24 -5.25 -4.97
CA THR A 88 5.82 -4.55 -3.74
C THR A 88 4.47 -3.88 -3.96
N VAL A 89 3.56 -3.98 -2.98
CA VAL A 89 2.27 -3.27 -3.00
C VAL A 89 1.98 -2.67 -1.62
N LEU A 90 2.86 -1.76 -1.20
CA LEU A 90 2.77 -1.08 0.08
C LEU A 90 2.39 0.40 -0.11
N ASN A 91 1.86 1.00 0.95
CA ASN A 91 1.66 2.46 0.98
C ASN A 91 2.99 3.16 1.28
N GLY A 92 3.21 4.30 0.63
CA GLY A 92 4.44 5.07 0.78
C GLY A 92 5.48 4.74 -0.28
N ILE A 93 6.70 5.15 -0.05
CA ILE A 93 7.89 4.87 -0.89
C ILE A 93 9.02 4.32 -0.02
N GLY A 94 9.94 3.57 -0.64
CA GLY A 94 11.10 2.98 0.02
C GLY A 94 10.97 1.49 0.33
N ALA A 95 9.88 0.84 -0.09
CA ALA A 95 9.72 -0.61 0.07
C ALA A 95 10.69 -1.38 -0.83
N GLU A 96 10.93 -0.87 -2.02
CA GLU A 96 11.82 -1.43 -3.02
C GLU A 96 13.27 -1.47 -2.54
N GLU A 97 13.74 -0.39 -1.88
CA GLU A 97 15.08 -0.31 -1.31
C GLU A 97 15.28 -1.34 -0.19
N VAL A 98 14.22 -1.62 0.58
CA VAL A 98 14.27 -2.69 1.59
C VAL A 98 14.45 -4.03 0.92
N VAL A 99 13.63 -4.35 -0.09
CA VAL A 99 13.72 -5.61 -0.83
C VAL A 99 15.08 -5.76 -1.50
N ARG A 100 15.59 -4.69 -2.15
CA ARG A 100 16.89 -4.71 -2.84
C ARG A 100 18.08 -5.03 -1.93
N ARG A 101 18.01 -4.70 -0.64
CA ARG A 101 19.08 -5.07 0.32
C ARG A 101 19.22 -6.57 0.56
N HIS A 102 18.16 -7.35 0.28
CA HIS A 102 18.11 -8.79 0.53
C HIS A 102 18.35 -9.65 -0.72
N GLY A 103 18.32 -9.04 -1.93
CA GLY A 103 18.61 -9.80 -3.14
C GLY A 103 18.47 -8.98 -4.43
N ASP A 104 19.08 -9.52 -5.48
CA ASP A 104 19.17 -8.92 -6.82
C ASP A 104 17.99 -9.33 -7.73
N TRP A 105 16.79 -9.37 -7.16
CA TRP A 105 15.60 -9.67 -7.95
C TRP A 105 15.22 -8.54 -8.89
N PRO A 106 14.61 -8.81 -10.05
CA PRO A 106 13.75 -7.83 -10.71
C PRO A 106 12.66 -7.37 -9.74
N ILE A 107 12.50 -6.05 -9.56
CA ILE A 107 11.51 -5.49 -8.63
C ILE A 107 10.48 -4.70 -9.43
N VAL A 108 9.20 -4.99 -9.19
CA VAL A 108 8.06 -4.24 -9.70
C VAL A 108 7.36 -3.55 -8.55
N SER A 109 7.24 -2.23 -8.63
CA SER A 109 6.46 -1.46 -7.68
C SER A 109 4.99 -1.45 -8.08
N ALA A 110 4.07 -1.45 -7.12
CA ALA A 110 2.66 -1.32 -7.41
C ALA A 110 1.97 -0.32 -6.47
N VAL A 111 1.04 0.44 -7.05
CA VAL A 111 0.18 1.39 -6.35
C VAL A 111 -1.27 1.04 -6.60
N THR A 112 -2.06 0.87 -5.53
CA THR A 112 -3.49 0.58 -5.62
C THR A 112 -4.30 1.38 -4.62
N PHE A 113 -5.51 1.80 -5.01
CA PHE A 113 -6.55 2.29 -4.10
C PHE A 113 -7.59 1.22 -3.78
N MET A 114 -7.36 -0.01 -4.24
CA MET A 114 -8.18 -1.16 -3.90
C MET A 114 -8.29 -1.28 -2.38
N SER A 115 -9.49 -1.49 -1.88
CA SER A 115 -9.72 -1.65 -0.45
C SER A 115 -10.63 -2.82 -0.15
N GLY A 116 -10.53 -3.32 1.07
CA GLY A 116 -11.37 -4.40 1.57
C GLY A 116 -11.47 -4.38 3.08
N MET A 117 -12.24 -5.31 3.61
CA MET A 117 -12.38 -5.55 5.04
C MET A 117 -12.09 -7.02 5.33
N ARG A 118 -11.28 -7.29 6.34
CA ARG A 118 -11.03 -8.66 6.79
C ARG A 118 -12.04 -9.06 7.84
N HIS A 119 -12.87 -10.06 7.54
CA HIS A 119 -13.84 -10.64 8.47
C HIS A 119 -13.25 -11.81 9.29
N SER A 120 -12.36 -12.60 8.65
CA SER A 120 -11.65 -13.71 9.32
C SER A 120 -10.30 -13.96 8.62
N ASP A 121 -9.58 -14.97 9.06
CA ASP A 121 -8.34 -15.40 8.42
C ASP A 121 -8.56 -15.97 7.01
N THR A 122 -9.77 -16.45 6.72
CA THR A 122 -10.15 -17.05 5.44
C THR A 122 -11.21 -16.26 4.67
N HIS A 123 -11.58 -15.05 5.15
CA HIS A 123 -12.61 -14.25 4.50
C HIS A 123 -12.23 -12.76 4.45
N VAL A 124 -12.15 -12.23 3.25
CA VAL A 124 -11.98 -10.82 2.94
C VAL A 124 -13.14 -10.32 2.08
N GLU A 125 -13.65 -9.13 2.40
CA GLU A 125 -14.64 -8.43 1.58
C GLU A 125 -13.92 -7.41 0.69
N TYR A 126 -14.20 -7.43 -0.61
CA TYR A 126 -13.70 -6.49 -1.60
C TYR A 126 -14.65 -5.29 -1.69
N ILE A 127 -14.23 -4.14 -1.19
CA ILE A 127 -15.10 -2.95 -1.05
C ILE A 127 -14.92 -2.00 -2.23
N LEU A 128 -13.68 -1.62 -2.55
CA LEU A 128 -13.37 -0.64 -3.57
C LEU A 128 -12.56 -1.26 -4.70
N ASP A 129 -13.18 -1.31 -5.88
CA ASP A 129 -12.59 -1.82 -7.13
C ASP A 129 -11.97 -0.66 -7.90
N THR A 130 -10.66 -0.52 -7.80
CA THR A 130 -9.86 0.50 -8.49
C THR A 130 -8.72 -0.13 -9.26
N GLU A 131 -8.17 0.64 -10.19
CA GLU A 131 -6.94 0.31 -10.91
C GLU A 131 -5.78 0.08 -9.93
N THR A 132 -4.93 -0.90 -10.26
CA THR A 132 -3.60 -1.07 -9.69
C THR A 132 -2.59 -0.71 -10.77
N TRP A 133 -1.80 0.33 -10.54
CA TRP A 133 -0.70 0.69 -11.43
C TRP A 133 0.57 -0.03 -11.00
N LEU A 134 1.29 -0.58 -11.99
CA LEU A 134 2.56 -1.25 -11.79
C LEU A 134 3.65 -0.53 -12.60
N GLY A 135 4.88 -0.58 -12.12
CA GLY A 135 6.01 -0.06 -12.88
C GLY A 135 7.31 -0.72 -12.46
N PRO A 136 8.31 -0.75 -13.37
CA PRO A 136 9.60 -1.31 -13.06
C PRO A 136 10.34 -0.43 -12.04
N TYR A 137 11.09 -1.06 -11.15
CA TYR A 137 12.00 -0.37 -10.26
C TYR A 137 13.44 -0.52 -10.82
N GLU A 138 14.16 0.61 -10.90
CA GLU A 138 15.55 0.69 -11.41
C GLU A 138 15.75 0.00 -12.77
N ASP A 139 16.56 -1.06 -12.81
CA ASP A 139 16.97 -1.79 -14.01
C ASP A 139 16.00 -2.91 -14.44
N THR A 140 14.87 -3.06 -13.72
CA THR A 140 13.85 -4.04 -14.08
C THR A 140 13.24 -3.70 -15.46
N PRO A 141 13.15 -4.63 -16.41
CA PRO A 141 12.53 -4.38 -17.71
C PRO A 141 11.04 -4.03 -17.57
N PHE A 142 10.55 -3.09 -18.37
CA PHE A 142 9.14 -2.69 -18.39
C PHE A 142 8.20 -3.87 -18.72
N GLU A 143 8.63 -4.77 -19.59
CA GLU A 143 7.91 -5.97 -19.97
C GLU A 143 7.55 -6.82 -18.74
N THR A 144 8.42 -6.89 -17.73
CA THR A 144 8.16 -7.62 -16.47
C THR A 144 6.94 -7.04 -15.74
N ALA A 145 6.85 -5.72 -15.66
CA ALA A 145 5.69 -5.06 -15.04
C ALA A 145 4.41 -5.27 -15.86
N ARG A 146 4.52 -5.25 -17.20
CA ARG A 146 3.39 -5.49 -18.10
C ARG A 146 2.85 -6.92 -17.99
N ASP A 147 3.71 -7.92 -18.00
CA ASP A 147 3.31 -9.33 -17.92
C ASP A 147 2.60 -9.63 -16.58
N ILE A 148 3.05 -9.02 -15.48
CA ILE A 148 2.38 -9.10 -14.18
C ILE A 148 1.01 -8.37 -14.22
N ALA A 149 0.93 -7.19 -14.83
CA ALA A 149 -0.32 -6.46 -14.98
C ALA A 149 -1.34 -7.26 -15.80
N ASP A 150 -0.91 -7.84 -16.91
CA ASP A 150 -1.77 -8.69 -17.77
C ASP A 150 -2.32 -9.89 -16.98
N THR A 151 -1.48 -10.55 -16.18
CA THR A 151 -1.90 -11.67 -15.29
C THR A 151 -2.92 -11.20 -14.25
N ILE A 152 -2.71 -10.01 -13.66
CA ILE A 152 -3.66 -9.41 -12.70
C ILE A 152 -5.00 -9.12 -13.40
N VAL A 153 -5.00 -8.59 -14.62
CA VAL A 153 -6.22 -8.34 -15.41
C VAL A 153 -6.94 -9.65 -15.75
N GLU A 154 -6.22 -10.69 -16.17
CA GLU A 154 -6.79 -12.03 -16.43
C GLU A 154 -7.47 -12.59 -15.18
N SER A 155 -6.94 -12.32 -14.00
CA SER A 155 -7.54 -12.73 -12.72
C SER A 155 -8.89 -12.02 -12.42
N GLY A 156 -9.21 -10.95 -13.16
CA GLY A 156 -10.42 -10.13 -13.04
C GLY A 156 -10.28 -8.96 -12.06
N LEU A 157 -9.08 -8.58 -11.70
CA LEU A 157 -8.75 -7.28 -11.12
C LEU A 157 -8.41 -6.28 -12.23
N LYS A 158 -8.35 -5.00 -11.88
CA LYS A 158 -7.91 -3.94 -12.79
C LYS A 158 -6.43 -3.66 -12.55
N ALA A 159 -5.64 -3.63 -13.61
CA ALA A 159 -4.24 -3.28 -13.54
C ALA A 159 -3.74 -2.66 -14.83
N GLU A 160 -2.75 -1.78 -14.72
CA GLU A 160 -2.07 -1.14 -15.84
C GLU A 160 -0.58 -1.01 -15.53
N ALA A 161 0.27 -1.34 -16.49
CA ALA A 161 1.71 -1.12 -16.38
C ALA A 161 2.09 0.27 -16.92
N LEU A 162 2.84 1.03 -16.13
CA LEU A 162 3.37 2.34 -16.47
C LEU A 162 4.90 2.25 -16.63
N PRO A 163 5.48 2.87 -17.66
CA PRO A 163 6.95 2.89 -17.82
C PRO A 163 7.69 3.59 -16.66
N ASP A 164 7.03 4.56 -16.03
CA ASP A 164 7.48 5.23 -14.81
C ASP A 164 6.30 5.33 -13.83
N LEU A 165 6.38 4.59 -12.73
CA LEU A 165 5.33 4.58 -11.71
C LEU A 165 5.46 5.74 -10.70
N ARG A 166 6.63 6.38 -10.61
CA ARG A 166 6.90 7.41 -9.60
C ARG A 166 5.85 8.53 -9.56
N PRO A 167 5.36 9.07 -10.70
CA PRO A 167 4.26 10.04 -10.70
C PRO A 167 3.03 9.60 -9.91
N ALA A 168 2.57 8.37 -10.13
CA ALA A 168 1.40 7.81 -9.44
C ALA A 168 1.68 7.47 -7.96
N GLN A 169 2.88 6.94 -7.66
CA GLN A 169 3.31 6.70 -6.28
C GLN A 169 3.33 8.00 -5.48
N TRP A 170 3.89 9.07 -6.03
CA TRP A 170 3.99 10.36 -5.36
C TRP A 170 2.64 11.04 -5.18
N SER A 171 1.75 10.98 -6.18
CA SER A 171 0.37 11.47 -6.03
C SER A 171 -0.33 10.81 -4.84
N LYS A 172 -0.25 9.48 -4.76
CA LYS A 172 -0.84 8.73 -3.64
C LYS A 172 -0.11 8.97 -2.31
N LEU A 173 1.23 9.07 -2.34
CA LEU A 173 2.02 9.37 -1.15
C LEU A 173 1.59 10.68 -0.50
N ILE A 174 1.50 11.77 -1.28
CA ILE A 174 1.11 13.10 -0.80
C ILE A 174 -0.31 13.08 -0.26
N PHE A 175 -1.25 12.49 -1.00
CA PHE A 175 -2.62 12.30 -0.53
C PHE A 175 -2.65 11.57 0.84
N ASN A 176 -1.96 10.45 0.95
CA ASN A 176 -1.92 9.67 2.19
C ASN A 176 -1.22 10.43 3.33
N ALA A 177 -0.12 11.12 3.05
CA ALA A 177 0.62 11.89 4.05
C ALA A 177 -0.16 13.10 4.57
N ALA A 178 -1.06 13.67 3.75
CA ALA A 178 -1.94 14.75 4.17
C ALA A 178 -3.13 14.28 5.02
N VAL A 179 -3.67 13.08 4.75
CA VAL A 179 -4.94 12.64 5.35
C VAL A 179 -4.73 11.65 6.49
N ASN A 180 -3.87 10.65 6.31
CA ASN A 180 -3.75 9.52 7.25
C ASN A 180 -3.26 9.92 8.65
N PRO A 181 -2.17 10.71 8.82
CA PRO A 181 -1.72 11.12 10.16
C PRO A 181 -2.72 12.05 10.85
N VAL A 182 -3.38 12.93 10.10
CA VAL A 182 -4.44 13.80 10.63
C VAL A 182 -5.59 12.96 11.18
N ALA A 183 -6.08 11.97 10.43
CA ALA A 183 -7.13 11.08 10.89
C ALA A 183 -6.69 10.25 12.11
N ALA A 184 -5.46 9.73 12.11
CA ALA A 184 -4.92 8.96 13.24
C ALA A 184 -4.83 9.77 14.55
N LEU A 185 -4.53 11.07 14.45
CA LEU A 185 -4.41 11.96 15.60
C LEU A 185 -5.76 12.49 16.10
N THR A 186 -6.65 12.88 15.17
CA THR A 186 -7.95 13.48 15.50
C THR A 186 -9.06 12.47 15.78
N GLY A 187 -8.92 11.24 15.28
CA GLY A 187 -9.98 10.23 15.33
C GLY A 187 -11.08 10.43 14.29
N LEU A 188 -10.94 11.43 13.41
CA LEU A 188 -11.95 11.73 12.39
C LEU A 188 -11.83 10.80 11.19
N SER A 189 -12.98 10.38 10.66
CA SER A 189 -13.07 9.72 9.36
C SER A 189 -12.90 10.73 8.23
N HIS A 190 -12.70 10.23 7.03
CA HIS A 190 -12.61 11.05 5.84
C HIS A 190 -14.00 11.62 5.49
N ASP A 191 -14.23 12.88 5.74
CA ASP A 191 -15.49 13.58 5.51
C ASP A 191 -15.26 15.00 4.94
N PHE A 192 -16.34 15.79 4.82
CA PHE A 192 -16.30 17.12 4.24
C PHE A 192 -15.32 18.09 4.90
N HIS A 193 -14.95 17.87 6.17
CA HIS A 193 -13.97 18.73 6.85
C HIS A 193 -12.57 18.66 6.22
N PHE A 194 -12.22 17.53 5.59
CA PHE A 194 -10.92 17.36 4.94
C PHE A 194 -10.81 18.09 3.60
N ALA A 195 -11.92 18.41 2.93
CA ALA A 195 -11.93 18.98 1.58
C ALA A 195 -12.53 20.38 1.49
N GLU A 196 -12.81 21.04 2.60
CA GLU A 196 -13.45 22.36 2.64
C GLU A 196 -14.81 22.44 1.89
N GLU A 197 -15.45 21.31 1.61
CA GLU A 197 -16.77 21.28 1.02
C GLU A 197 -17.81 21.81 2.03
N GLY A 198 -18.40 22.94 1.75
CA GLY A 198 -19.29 23.65 2.68
C GLY A 198 -18.66 24.90 3.30
N GLY A 199 -17.43 25.22 2.93
CA GLY A 199 -16.69 26.40 3.34
C GLY A 199 -15.38 26.07 4.06
N PRO A 200 -14.46 27.04 4.14
CA PRO A 200 -13.13 26.83 4.72
C PRO A 200 -13.24 26.44 6.19
N THR A 201 -12.62 25.32 6.55
CA THR A 201 -12.46 24.83 7.92
C THR A 201 -10.99 24.89 8.33
N ASP A 202 -10.70 24.89 9.66
CA ASP A 202 -9.31 24.83 10.13
C ASP A 202 -8.63 23.52 9.70
N LEU A 203 -9.38 22.43 9.70
CA LEU A 203 -8.88 21.13 9.26
C LEU A 203 -8.64 21.09 7.74
N GLY A 204 -9.57 21.62 6.94
CA GLY A 204 -9.40 21.71 5.49
C GLY A 204 -8.17 22.54 5.11
N ARG A 205 -7.97 23.70 5.77
CA ARG A 205 -6.75 24.51 5.57
C ARG A 205 -5.46 23.77 5.93
N LEU A 206 -5.47 23.00 7.03
CA LEU A 206 -4.32 22.17 7.40
C LEU A 206 -4.02 21.11 6.33
N VAL A 207 -5.05 20.38 5.88
CA VAL A 207 -4.90 19.32 4.87
C VAL A 207 -4.43 19.92 3.54
N HIS A 208 -4.96 21.10 3.16
CA HIS A 208 -4.50 21.81 1.96
C HIS A 208 -3.03 22.21 2.07
N GLY A 209 -2.61 22.77 3.19
CA GLY A 209 -1.21 23.13 3.44
C GLY A 209 -0.27 21.90 3.41
N LEU A 210 -0.72 20.76 3.91
CA LEU A 210 0.02 19.49 3.81
C LEU A 210 0.18 19.03 2.36
N VAL A 211 -0.88 19.14 1.56
CA VAL A 211 -0.82 18.82 0.12
C VAL A 211 0.17 19.76 -0.58
N ASP A 212 0.14 21.04 -0.28
CA ASP A 212 1.06 22.03 -0.88
C ASP A 212 2.52 21.76 -0.52
N GLU A 213 2.82 21.45 0.75
CA GLU A 213 4.17 21.00 1.14
C GLU A 213 4.61 19.76 0.37
N GLY A 214 3.73 18.75 0.26
CA GLY A 214 4.03 17.52 -0.47
C GLY A 214 4.29 17.78 -1.96
N LYS A 215 3.49 18.63 -2.61
CA LYS A 215 3.69 19.06 -4.00
C LYS A 215 5.04 19.78 -4.18
N ALA A 216 5.43 20.63 -3.23
CA ALA A 216 6.72 21.32 -3.28
C ALA A 216 7.89 20.31 -3.20
N VAL A 217 7.80 19.30 -2.34
CA VAL A 217 8.82 18.24 -2.25
C VAL A 217 8.88 17.42 -3.54
N ALA A 218 7.73 17.02 -4.12
CA ALA A 218 7.68 16.32 -5.40
C ALA A 218 8.32 17.13 -6.53
N ALA A 219 7.99 18.41 -6.62
CA ALA A 219 8.59 19.31 -7.63
C ALA A 219 10.12 19.43 -7.47
N ALA A 220 10.63 19.54 -6.24
CA ALA A 220 12.07 19.55 -5.97
C ALA A 220 12.74 18.21 -6.27
N ALA A 221 12.00 17.11 -6.18
CA ALA A 221 12.46 15.77 -6.59
C ALA A 221 12.41 15.56 -8.13
N GLY A 222 11.86 16.53 -8.88
CA GLY A 222 11.69 16.42 -10.34
C GLY A 222 10.56 15.48 -10.75
N ILE A 223 9.58 15.29 -9.87
CA ILE A 223 8.42 14.42 -10.12
C ILE A 223 7.25 15.27 -10.62
N GLU A 224 6.80 14.98 -11.84
CA GLU A 224 5.53 15.46 -12.36
C GLU A 224 4.43 14.50 -11.87
N LEU A 225 3.47 15.02 -11.09
CA LEU A 225 2.46 14.18 -10.46
C LEU A 225 1.46 13.62 -11.51
N HIS A 226 1.05 12.37 -11.34
CA HIS A 226 0.06 11.72 -12.19
C HIS A 226 -1.34 12.31 -11.97
N ASP A 227 -1.75 12.43 -10.71
CA ASP A 227 -3.01 13.03 -10.28
C ASP A 227 -2.75 14.14 -9.28
N ASP A 228 -3.65 15.12 -9.19
CA ASP A 228 -3.58 16.15 -8.15
C ASP A 228 -4.01 15.57 -6.78
N PRO A 229 -3.13 15.54 -5.77
CA PRO A 229 -3.47 15.01 -4.45
C PRO A 229 -4.61 15.74 -3.75
N TRP A 230 -4.84 17.02 -4.03
CA TRP A 230 -5.98 17.76 -3.50
C TRP A 230 -7.29 17.28 -4.11
N GLU A 231 -7.34 17.12 -5.44
CA GLU A 231 -8.51 16.57 -6.12
C GLU A 231 -8.80 15.11 -5.69
N MET A 232 -7.75 14.33 -5.44
CA MET A 232 -7.88 12.99 -4.85
C MET A 232 -8.56 13.05 -3.47
N ASN A 233 -8.18 14.03 -2.63
CA ASN A 233 -8.77 14.25 -1.31
C ASN A 233 -10.24 14.65 -1.43
N VAL A 234 -10.57 15.61 -2.32
CA VAL A 234 -11.95 16.03 -2.60
C VAL A 234 -12.81 14.84 -3.06
N LEU A 235 -12.29 14.05 -3.99
CA LEU A 235 -13.00 12.87 -4.51
C LEU A 235 -13.23 11.81 -3.42
N ALA A 236 -12.23 11.55 -2.59
CA ALA A 236 -12.35 10.61 -1.48
C ALA A 236 -13.40 11.07 -0.45
N THR A 237 -13.44 12.35 -0.15
CA THR A 237 -14.44 12.97 0.72
C THR A 237 -15.86 12.80 0.18
N ARG A 238 -16.07 13.01 -1.13
CA ARG A 238 -17.37 12.84 -1.80
C ARG A 238 -17.84 11.40 -1.85
N ARG A 239 -16.93 10.42 -1.86
CA ARG A 239 -17.27 8.99 -1.85
C ARG A 239 -17.84 8.50 -0.52
N GLY A 240 -17.77 9.31 0.51
CA GLY A 240 -18.48 9.12 1.76
C GLY A 240 -17.65 8.67 2.96
N SER A 241 -18.14 9.05 4.10
CA SER A 241 -17.55 8.95 5.43
C SER A 241 -17.48 7.53 6.02
N ALA A 242 -17.97 6.51 5.33
CA ALA A 242 -17.96 5.14 5.83
C ALA A 242 -16.57 4.50 5.79
N HIS A 243 -15.63 5.09 5.04
CA HIS A 243 -14.27 4.56 4.94
C HIS A 243 -13.33 5.33 5.87
N TYR A 244 -12.78 4.63 6.86
CA TYR A 244 -11.71 5.17 7.69
C TYR A 244 -10.38 5.10 6.96
N PRO A 245 -9.54 6.15 7.02
CA PRO A 245 -8.16 6.04 6.60
C PRO A 245 -7.44 4.89 7.33
N SER A 246 -6.62 4.12 6.61
CA SER A 246 -5.99 2.90 7.15
C SER A 246 -5.18 3.14 8.43
N MET A 247 -4.52 4.30 8.53
CA MET A 247 -3.74 4.69 9.71
C MET A 247 -4.63 4.95 10.93
N LEU A 248 -5.85 5.44 10.73
CA LEU A 248 -6.83 5.59 11.82
C LEU A 248 -7.27 4.23 12.40
N GLU A 249 -7.45 3.23 11.54
CA GLU A 249 -7.75 1.86 12.00
C GLU A 249 -6.60 1.28 12.84
N ASP A 250 -5.36 1.48 12.39
CA ASP A 250 -4.18 1.05 13.14
C ASP A 250 -4.07 1.78 14.49
N ALA A 251 -4.27 3.11 14.50
CA ALA A 251 -4.24 3.91 15.72
C ALA A 251 -5.31 3.51 16.73
N LYS A 252 -6.55 3.26 16.29
CA LYS A 252 -7.64 2.77 17.14
C LYS A 252 -7.36 1.39 17.73
N ALA A 253 -6.64 0.56 17.00
CA ALA A 253 -6.27 -0.79 17.43
C ALA A 253 -4.92 -0.84 18.17
N HIS A 254 -4.29 0.29 18.48
CA HIS A 254 -2.97 0.40 19.07
C HIS A 254 -1.93 -0.47 18.33
N ARG A 255 -1.96 -0.43 17.01
CA ARG A 255 -0.99 -1.11 16.15
C ARG A 255 -0.05 -0.10 15.52
N GLN A 256 1.20 -0.50 15.35
CA GLN A 256 2.17 0.30 14.60
C GLN A 256 1.61 0.66 13.22
N THR A 257 1.70 1.94 12.87
CA THR A 257 1.18 2.49 11.62
C THR A 257 2.22 2.42 10.49
N GLU A 258 1.84 2.91 9.31
CA GLU A 258 2.75 3.04 8.17
C GLU A 258 3.38 4.45 8.09
N ILE A 259 3.45 5.18 9.22
CA ILE A 259 3.95 6.56 9.26
C ILE A 259 5.37 6.70 8.68
N GLU A 260 6.22 5.69 8.86
CA GLU A 260 7.60 5.69 8.37
C GLU A 260 7.69 5.72 6.84
N LEU A 261 6.88 4.91 6.16
CA LEU A 261 6.88 4.83 4.69
C LEU A 261 5.99 5.90 4.03
N ILE A 262 5.07 6.51 4.78
CA ILE A 262 4.20 7.57 4.28
C ILE A 262 4.82 8.93 4.59
N THR A 263 4.56 9.49 5.76
CA THR A 263 5.03 10.84 6.10
C THR A 263 6.54 10.90 6.32
N GLY A 264 7.11 9.85 6.93
CA GLY A 264 8.54 9.78 7.18
C GLY A 264 9.38 9.75 5.90
N SER A 265 8.91 9.06 4.85
CA SER A 265 9.60 9.08 3.55
C SER A 265 9.54 10.46 2.89
N LEU A 266 8.40 11.15 2.98
CA LEU A 266 8.26 12.51 2.46
C LEU A 266 9.17 13.51 3.20
N VAL A 267 9.26 13.43 4.53
CA VAL A 267 10.15 14.26 5.34
C VAL A 267 11.61 14.03 4.97
N ARG A 268 12.03 12.77 4.85
CA ARG A 268 13.40 12.43 4.43
C ARG A 268 13.72 12.93 3.02
N GLU A 269 12.77 12.88 2.11
CA GLU A 269 12.99 13.40 0.76
C GLU A 269 13.05 14.94 0.75
N ALA A 270 12.24 15.60 1.56
CA ALA A 270 12.33 17.05 1.76
C ALA A 270 13.72 17.45 2.25
N GLU A 271 14.27 16.73 3.25
CA GLU A 271 15.65 16.95 3.74
C GLU A 271 16.70 16.74 2.66
N ARG A 272 16.59 15.66 1.86
CA ARG A 272 17.51 15.37 0.74
C ARG A 272 17.51 16.45 -0.34
N ARG A 273 16.39 17.15 -0.51
CA ARG A 273 16.19 18.20 -1.54
C ARG A 273 16.35 19.61 -0.99
N ASP A 274 16.69 19.76 0.27
CA ASP A 274 16.78 21.06 0.96
C ASP A 274 15.47 21.87 0.85
N VAL A 275 14.33 21.17 0.98
CA VAL A 275 12.98 21.74 1.00
C VAL A 275 12.41 21.64 2.40
N THR A 276 11.78 22.72 2.88
CA THR A 276 11.13 22.71 4.20
C THR A 276 9.74 22.05 4.12
N ALA A 277 9.46 21.12 5.05
CA ALA A 277 8.15 20.49 5.20
C ALA A 277 7.73 20.47 6.68
N PRO A 278 7.52 21.64 7.32
CA PRO A 278 7.30 21.75 8.76
C PRO A 278 6.01 21.07 9.22
N LEU A 279 4.93 21.11 8.44
CA LEU A 279 3.66 20.47 8.81
C LEU A 279 3.81 18.95 8.82
N HIS A 280 4.43 18.37 7.79
CA HIS A 280 4.70 16.92 7.74
C HIS A 280 5.66 16.49 8.85
N THR A 281 6.72 17.24 9.13
CA THR A 281 7.68 16.97 10.20
C THR A 281 6.99 16.94 11.56
N MET A 282 6.11 17.92 11.82
CA MET A 282 5.34 17.96 13.05
C MET A 282 4.38 16.77 13.18
N LEU A 283 3.61 16.46 12.13
CA LEU A 283 2.67 15.33 12.15
C LEU A 283 3.40 14.00 12.31
N TYR A 284 4.54 13.82 11.63
CA TYR A 284 5.37 12.63 11.80
C TYR A 284 5.77 12.45 13.27
N GLY A 285 6.30 13.49 13.91
CA GLY A 285 6.67 13.45 15.34
C GLY A 285 5.50 13.14 16.27
N LEU A 286 4.31 13.73 16.00
CA LEU A 286 3.12 13.51 16.81
C LEU A 286 2.60 12.07 16.70
N VAL A 287 2.58 11.49 15.50
CA VAL A 287 2.16 10.08 15.32
C VAL A 287 3.17 9.13 15.96
N LYS A 288 4.49 9.38 15.81
CA LYS A 288 5.54 8.60 16.50
C LYS A 288 5.40 8.65 18.01
N ALA A 289 5.12 9.81 18.58
CA ALA A 289 4.88 9.96 20.01
C ALA A 289 3.63 9.21 20.46
N LYS A 290 2.57 9.23 19.65
CA LYS A 290 1.35 8.46 19.90
C LYS A 290 1.63 6.95 19.87
N GLU A 291 2.37 6.45 18.88
CA GLU A 291 2.79 5.04 18.81
C GLU A 291 3.61 4.61 20.04
N ALA A 292 4.49 5.47 20.51
CA ALA A 292 5.30 5.19 21.70
C ALA A 292 4.50 5.15 23.02
N SER A 293 3.26 5.60 23.01
CA SER A 293 2.36 5.59 24.19
C SER A 293 1.48 4.34 24.31
N TRP A 294 1.56 3.42 23.36
CA TRP A 294 0.76 2.19 23.30
C TRP A 294 1.38 1.00 24.03
#